data_10d3d6ef8b8786cc9b681c62dec5f1a7
#
_entry.id   10d3d6ef8b8786cc9b681c62dec5f1a7
#
_cell.length_a   1.000
_cell.length_b   1.000
_cell.length_c   1.000
_cell.angle_alpha   90.00
_cell.angle_beta   90.00
_cell.angle_gamma   90.00
#
_symmetry.space_group_name_H-M   'P 1'
#
loop_
_entity.id
_entity.type
_entity.pdbx_description
1 polymer ?
#
loop_
_entity_poly.entity_id
_entity_poly.type
_entity_poly.pdbx_seq_one_letter_code
_entity_poly.pdbx_strand_id
1 'polypeptide(L)'
;MNKVESALSRTTDTKALVIGTETLPQVADMFRKLFPDKRALVVADANTWRVAGDDVHKILAGAGVAQDEPYVFTDPKLYAEWAYVGELDTVLSETDAVPVAVGSGVINDLTKLCSSHNGRRYMVVGTAASMDGYTAYGASITKDGNKQTFDCPAPLGMVLDPNIAA
;
A
#
# COMPACT_ATOMS: atom_id res chain seq x y z
N MET A 1 0.98 19.84 18.63
CA MET A 1 0.67 18.84 17.56
C MET A 1 1.98 18.20 17.10
N ASN A 2 2.07 16.88 17.13
CA ASN A 2 3.26 16.19 16.66
C ASN A 2 3.24 16.04 15.11
N LYS A 3 4.30 15.50 14.53
CA LYS A 3 4.41 15.37 13.08
C LYS A 3 3.31 14.50 12.48
N VAL A 4 2.91 13.45 13.18
CA VAL A 4 1.85 12.54 12.71
C VAL A 4 0.50 13.25 12.71
N GLU A 5 0.15 13.92 13.79
CA GLU A 5 -1.10 14.68 13.87
C GLU A 5 -1.14 15.80 12.83
N SER A 6 -0.02 16.48 12.61
CA SER A 6 0.08 17.53 11.59
C SER A 6 -0.11 16.94 10.19
N ALA A 7 0.47 15.78 9.90
CA ALA A 7 0.30 15.11 8.62
C ALA A 7 -1.14 14.66 8.40
N LEU A 8 -1.77 14.08 9.42
CA LEU A 8 -3.17 13.64 9.34
C LEU A 8 -4.12 14.82 9.14
N SER A 9 -3.84 15.96 9.76
CA SER A 9 -4.69 17.14 9.60
C SER A 9 -4.70 17.72 8.18
N ARG A 10 -3.67 17.40 7.39
CA ARG A 10 -3.55 17.83 5.99
C ARG A 10 -4.14 16.84 4.99
N THR A 11 -4.52 15.65 5.46
CA THR A 11 -4.96 14.55 4.60
C THR A 11 -6.42 14.24 4.88
N THR A 12 -7.29 14.44 3.89
CA THR A 12 -8.72 14.16 4.05
C THR A 12 -9.02 12.66 3.92
N ASP A 13 -8.18 11.90 3.20
CA ASP A 13 -8.42 10.49 2.87
C ASP A 13 -7.79 9.51 3.85
N THR A 14 -6.63 9.86 4.42
CA THR A 14 -5.89 8.96 5.31
C THR A 14 -6.38 9.13 6.74
N LYS A 15 -6.82 8.03 7.35
CA LYS A 15 -7.41 8.03 8.70
C LYS A 15 -6.44 7.60 9.80
N ALA A 16 -5.37 6.88 9.44
CA ALA A 16 -4.38 6.41 10.40
C ALA A 16 -2.99 6.50 9.79
N LEU A 17 -2.03 6.97 10.60
CA LEU A 17 -0.65 7.15 10.17
C LEU A 17 0.27 6.82 11.32
N VAL A 18 1.18 5.85 11.15
CA VAL A 18 2.17 5.46 12.14
C VAL A 18 3.57 5.58 11.53
N ILE A 19 4.39 6.42 12.10
CA ILE A 19 5.78 6.63 11.68
C ILE A 19 6.67 6.47 12.91
N GLY A 20 7.67 5.60 12.81
CA GLY A 20 8.61 5.38 13.89
C GLY A 20 9.36 4.08 13.74
N THR A 21 10.33 3.83 14.61
CA THR A 21 11.10 2.60 14.62
C THR A 21 10.24 1.45 15.16
N GLU A 22 10.45 0.25 14.61
CA GLU A 22 9.75 -0.98 15.04
C GLU A 22 8.22 -0.84 14.99
N THR A 23 7.70 -0.14 13.97
CA THR A 23 6.27 0.07 13.81
C THR A 23 5.57 -1.05 13.04
N LEU A 24 6.34 -1.92 12.39
CA LEU A 24 5.78 -2.98 11.54
C LEU A 24 4.76 -3.88 12.27
N PRO A 25 4.96 -4.27 13.53
CA PRO A 25 3.95 -5.04 14.27
C PRO A 25 2.58 -4.37 14.39
N GLN A 26 2.52 -3.04 14.21
CA GLN A 26 1.25 -2.30 14.32
C GLN A 26 0.38 -2.42 13.06
N VAL A 27 0.90 -3.02 11.99
CA VAL A 27 0.17 -3.18 10.72
C VAL A 27 -1.14 -3.95 10.93
N ALA A 28 -1.11 -5.03 11.70
CA ALA A 28 -2.29 -5.87 11.92
C ALA A 28 -3.37 -5.14 12.71
N ASP A 29 -3.00 -4.41 13.76
CA ASP A 29 -3.95 -3.65 14.56
C ASP A 29 -4.59 -2.53 13.73
N MET A 30 -3.79 -1.84 12.92
CA MET A 30 -4.28 -0.81 12.02
C MET A 30 -5.24 -1.41 11.00
N PHE A 31 -4.88 -2.54 10.38
CA PHE A 31 -5.74 -3.20 9.40
C PHE A 31 -7.10 -3.57 9.98
N ARG A 32 -7.11 -4.22 11.15
CA ARG A 32 -8.36 -4.62 11.80
C ARG A 32 -9.24 -3.43 12.17
N LYS A 33 -8.63 -2.32 12.56
CA LYS A 33 -9.33 -1.10 12.95
C LYS A 33 -9.96 -0.41 11.74
N LEU A 34 -9.23 -0.32 10.63
CA LEU A 34 -9.68 0.36 9.43
C LEU A 34 -10.58 -0.49 8.54
N PHE A 35 -10.38 -1.81 8.55
CA PHE A 35 -11.08 -2.74 7.67
C PHE A 35 -11.62 -3.94 8.47
N PRO A 36 -12.58 -3.68 9.40
CA PRO A 36 -13.12 -4.75 10.24
C PRO A 36 -13.75 -5.86 9.38
N ASP A 37 -13.45 -7.11 9.73
CA ASP A 37 -13.97 -8.31 9.10
C ASP A 37 -13.60 -8.45 7.61
N LYS A 38 -12.57 -7.75 7.15
CA LYS A 38 -12.08 -7.86 5.79
C LYS A 38 -10.85 -8.76 5.71
N ARG A 39 -10.66 -9.35 4.54
CA ARG A 39 -9.45 -10.10 4.21
C ARG A 39 -8.40 -9.14 3.68
N ALA A 40 -7.13 -9.46 3.87
CA ALA A 40 -6.01 -8.67 3.38
C ALA A 40 -5.39 -9.34 2.14
N LEU A 41 -4.87 -8.55 1.24
CA LEU A 41 -4.06 -9.00 0.11
C LEU A 41 -2.80 -8.16 0.06
N VAL A 42 -1.67 -8.75 0.44
CA VAL A 42 -0.37 -8.06 0.38
C VAL A 42 0.05 -7.92 -1.08
N VAL A 43 0.42 -6.71 -1.47
CA VAL A 43 0.93 -6.39 -2.81
C VAL A 43 2.34 -5.85 -2.68
N ALA A 44 3.30 -6.48 -3.35
CA ALA A 44 4.71 -6.11 -3.28
C ALA A 44 5.41 -6.42 -4.61
N ASP A 45 6.66 -6.00 -4.75
CA ASP A 45 7.55 -6.56 -5.76
C ASP A 45 8.54 -7.54 -5.09
N ALA A 46 9.37 -8.20 -5.88
CA ALA A 46 10.30 -9.20 -5.35
C ALA A 46 11.24 -8.62 -4.29
N ASN A 47 11.71 -7.39 -4.48
CA ASN A 47 12.60 -6.73 -3.52
C ASN A 47 11.86 -6.34 -2.24
N THR A 48 10.72 -5.69 -2.36
CA THR A 48 9.96 -5.22 -1.19
C THR A 48 9.31 -6.38 -0.43
N TRP A 49 9.00 -7.47 -1.11
CA TRP A 49 8.57 -8.70 -0.45
C TRP A 49 9.67 -9.22 0.49
N ARG A 50 10.90 -9.28 0.00
CA ARG A 50 12.05 -9.73 0.80
C ARG A 50 12.35 -8.78 1.96
N VAL A 51 12.22 -7.48 1.74
CA VAL A 51 12.56 -6.45 2.74
C VAL A 51 11.51 -6.36 3.84
N ALA A 52 10.22 -6.43 3.50
CA ALA A 52 9.14 -6.22 4.47
C ALA A 52 7.85 -6.99 4.17
N GLY A 53 7.57 -7.32 2.91
CA GLY A 53 6.30 -7.94 2.53
C GLY A 53 6.01 -9.27 3.22
N ASP A 54 7.01 -10.13 3.27
CA ASP A 54 6.89 -11.43 3.95
C ASP A 54 6.62 -11.24 5.45
N ASP A 55 7.29 -10.28 6.08
CA ASP A 55 7.07 -9.96 7.49
C ASP A 55 5.64 -9.43 7.72
N VAL A 56 5.15 -8.54 6.85
CA VAL A 56 3.78 -8.04 6.94
C VAL A 56 2.78 -9.19 6.81
N HIS A 57 2.98 -10.08 5.85
CA HIS A 57 2.14 -11.26 5.67
C HIS A 57 2.09 -12.12 6.93
N LYS A 58 3.24 -12.38 7.54
CA LYS A 58 3.34 -13.15 8.78
C LYS A 58 2.70 -12.44 9.97
N ILE A 59 2.86 -11.12 10.08
CA ILE A 59 2.27 -10.31 11.15
C ILE A 59 0.74 -10.37 11.05
N LEU A 60 0.19 -10.22 9.87
CA LEU A 60 -1.26 -10.32 9.65
C LEU A 60 -1.77 -11.73 9.99
N ALA A 61 -1.07 -12.77 9.57
CA ALA A 61 -1.44 -14.15 9.87
C ALA A 61 -1.39 -14.42 11.37
N GLY A 62 -0.35 -13.99 12.05
CA GLY A 62 -0.18 -14.16 13.49
C GLY A 62 -1.24 -13.46 14.33
N ALA A 63 -1.85 -12.40 13.78
CA ALA A 63 -2.94 -11.66 14.42
C ALA A 63 -4.32 -12.20 14.06
N GLY A 64 -4.40 -13.26 13.27
CA GLY A 64 -5.67 -13.87 12.88
C GLY A 64 -6.40 -13.16 11.76
N VAL A 65 -5.73 -12.26 11.02
CA VAL A 65 -6.32 -11.61 9.87
C VAL A 65 -6.35 -12.58 8.69
N ALA A 66 -7.53 -12.84 8.13
CA ALA A 66 -7.66 -13.67 6.95
C ALA A 66 -6.99 -12.99 5.76
N GLN A 67 -6.31 -13.76 4.92
CA GLN A 67 -5.57 -13.23 3.79
C GLN A 67 -5.78 -14.07 2.53
N ASP A 68 -5.75 -13.38 1.39
CA ASP A 68 -5.56 -14.03 0.10
C ASP A 68 -4.06 -14.27 -0.10
N GLU A 69 -3.72 -15.07 -1.11
CA GLU A 69 -2.33 -15.27 -1.52
C GLU A 69 -1.72 -13.92 -1.90
N PRO A 70 -0.55 -13.55 -1.36
CA PRO A 70 0.10 -12.30 -1.72
C PRO A 70 0.34 -12.18 -3.22
N TYR A 71 0.20 -10.99 -3.76
CA TYR A 71 0.54 -10.71 -5.14
C TYR A 71 1.89 -10.00 -5.21
N VAL A 72 2.87 -10.67 -5.81
CA VAL A 72 4.24 -10.15 -5.91
C VAL A 72 4.61 -9.99 -7.38
N PHE A 73 4.85 -8.74 -7.79
CA PHE A 73 5.37 -8.47 -9.14
C PHE A 73 6.79 -9.00 -9.24
N THR A 74 7.06 -9.77 -10.29
CA THR A 74 8.35 -10.44 -10.47
C THR A 74 9.29 -9.77 -11.46
N ASP A 75 8.81 -8.76 -12.19
CA ASP A 75 9.64 -8.05 -13.15
C ASP A 75 10.68 -7.20 -12.42
N PRO A 76 12.00 -7.45 -12.61
CA PRO A 76 13.04 -6.68 -11.93
C PRO A 76 13.11 -5.22 -12.39
N LYS A 77 12.48 -4.88 -13.50
CA LYS A 77 12.42 -3.51 -14.04
C LYS A 77 11.04 -2.88 -13.81
N LEU A 78 10.31 -3.32 -12.79
CA LEU A 78 8.99 -2.80 -12.48
C LEU A 78 9.03 -1.27 -12.30
N TYR A 79 8.12 -0.60 -12.96
CA TYR A 79 7.83 0.82 -12.75
C TYR A 79 6.33 1.06 -12.87
N ALA A 80 5.86 2.25 -12.51
CA ALA A 80 4.44 2.56 -12.53
C ALA A 80 3.98 2.76 -13.98
N GLU A 81 3.59 1.66 -14.62
CA GLU A 81 3.24 1.61 -16.03
C GLU A 81 1.89 0.90 -16.21
N TRP A 82 1.14 1.32 -17.23
CA TRP A 82 -0.24 0.92 -17.46
C TRP A 82 -0.43 -0.61 -17.59
N ALA A 83 0.55 -1.31 -18.16
CA ALA A 83 0.48 -2.77 -18.27
C ALA A 83 0.36 -3.46 -16.91
N TYR A 84 1.07 -2.95 -15.91
CA TYR A 84 1.02 -3.49 -14.54
C TYR A 84 -0.29 -3.10 -13.82
N VAL A 85 -0.89 -1.96 -14.19
CA VAL A 85 -2.23 -1.60 -13.71
C VAL A 85 -3.23 -2.66 -14.16
N GLY A 86 -3.21 -3.05 -15.43
CA GLY A 86 -4.09 -4.10 -15.95
C GLY A 86 -3.89 -5.43 -15.23
N GLU A 87 -2.63 -5.78 -14.97
CA GLU A 87 -2.28 -7.02 -14.26
C GLU A 87 -2.86 -7.04 -12.85
N LEU A 88 -2.67 -5.97 -12.08
CA LEU A 88 -3.18 -5.90 -10.71
C LEU A 88 -4.71 -5.73 -10.68
N ASP A 89 -5.28 -4.99 -11.61
CA ASP A 89 -6.74 -4.88 -11.73
C ASP A 89 -7.40 -6.25 -11.91
N THR A 90 -6.81 -7.12 -12.71
CA THR A 90 -7.31 -8.48 -12.91
C THR A 90 -7.34 -9.25 -11.59
N VAL A 91 -6.26 -9.16 -10.81
CA VAL A 91 -6.18 -9.81 -9.50
C VAL A 91 -7.27 -9.28 -8.57
N LEU A 92 -7.40 -7.96 -8.46
CA LEU A 92 -8.35 -7.36 -7.53
C LEU A 92 -9.81 -7.58 -7.95
N SER A 93 -10.08 -7.72 -9.23
CA SER A 93 -11.43 -7.98 -9.71
C SER A 93 -11.97 -9.36 -9.30
N GLU A 94 -11.08 -10.29 -8.95
CA GLU A 94 -11.43 -11.67 -8.58
C GLU A 94 -11.60 -11.87 -7.08
N THR A 95 -11.40 -10.84 -6.27
CA THR A 95 -11.49 -10.91 -4.81
C THR A 95 -12.05 -9.62 -4.24
N ASP A 96 -12.59 -9.70 -3.01
CA ASP A 96 -12.99 -8.53 -2.25
C ASP A 96 -11.96 -8.14 -1.18
N ALA A 97 -10.82 -8.80 -1.15
CA ALA A 97 -9.76 -8.52 -0.19
C ALA A 97 -9.26 -7.08 -0.31
N VAL A 98 -8.86 -6.52 0.82
CA VAL A 98 -8.32 -5.15 0.89
C VAL A 98 -6.82 -5.19 0.63
N PRO A 99 -6.32 -4.45 -0.36
CA PRO A 99 -4.89 -4.43 -0.63
C PRO A 99 -4.08 -3.79 0.51
N VAL A 100 -2.95 -4.41 0.83
CA VAL A 100 -1.92 -3.87 1.71
C VAL A 100 -0.66 -3.72 0.86
N ALA A 101 -0.41 -2.52 0.37
CA ALA A 101 0.75 -2.24 -0.45
C ALA A 101 2.01 -2.22 0.42
N VAL A 102 3.01 -3.01 0.08
CA VAL A 102 4.30 -3.00 0.77
C VAL A 102 5.37 -2.63 -0.25
N GLY A 103 5.80 -1.38 -0.21
CA GLY A 103 6.76 -0.93 -1.20
C GLY A 103 7.01 0.56 -1.21
N SER A 104 7.69 0.98 -2.27
CA SER A 104 7.97 2.38 -2.54
C SER A 104 6.83 3.02 -3.36
N GLY A 105 7.10 4.19 -3.94
CA GLY A 105 6.12 4.91 -4.75
C GLY A 105 5.52 4.11 -5.89
N VAL A 106 6.29 3.23 -6.53
CA VAL A 106 5.81 2.40 -7.63
C VAL A 106 4.68 1.47 -7.17
N ILE A 107 4.93 0.69 -6.13
CA ILE A 107 3.92 -0.23 -5.58
C ILE A 107 2.73 0.55 -5.03
N ASN A 108 2.98 1.66 -4.36
CA ASN A 108 1.91 2.50 -3.83
C ASN A 108 1.02 3.06 -4.94
N ASP A 109 1.60 3.61 -6.00
CA ASP A 109 0.83 4.19 -7.11
C ASP A 109 0.00 3.14 -7.85
N LEU A 110 0.58 1.97 -8.14
CA LEU A 110 -0.14 0.87 -8.77
C LEU A 110 -1.31 0.40 -7.89
N THR A 111 -1.05 0.19 -6.61
CA THR A 111 -2.09 -0.29 -5.68
C THR A 111 -3.17 0.76 -5.45
N LYS A 112 -2.79 2.02 -5.36
CA LYS A 112 -3.72 3.14 -5.18
C LYS A 112 -4.72 3.20 -6.34
N LEU A 113 -4.23 3.20 -7.56
CA LEU A 113 -5.10 3.29 -8.74
C LEU A 113 -5.98 2.03 -8.88
N CYS A 114 -5.40 0.84 -8.74
CA CYS A 114 -6.15 -0.41 -8.89
C CYS A 114 -7.20 -0.59 -7.78
N SER A 115 -6.90 -0.15 -6.56
CA SER A 115 -7.89 -0.16 -5.47
C SER A 115 -9.08 0.73 -5.83
N SER A 116 -8.82 1.94 -6.34
CA SER A 116 -9.86 2.85 -6.79
C SER A 116 -10.69 2.26 -7.93
N HIS A 117 -10.05 1.66 -8.93
CA HIS A 117 -10.74 0.99 -10.04
C HIS A 117 -11.70 -0.10 -9.56
N ASN A 118 -11.37 -0.76 -8.46
CA ASN A 118 -12.15 -1.87 -7.91
C ASN A 118 -13.03 -1.46 -6.72
N GLY A 119 -13.22 -0.15 -6.52
CA GLY A 119 -14.16 0.39 -5.55
C GLY A 119 -13.80 0.14 -4.10
N ARG A 120 -12.51 0.08 -3.76
CA ARG A 120 -12.08 -0.14 -2.38
C ARG A 120 -10.93 0.76 -1.98
N ARG A 121 -10.80 0.96 -0.67
CA ARG A 121 -9.66 1.65 -0.07
C ARG A 121 -8.57 0.62 0.22
N TYR A 122 -7.38 1.08 0.56
CA TYR A 122 -6.23 0.22 0.84
C TYR A 122 -5.37 0.83 1.95
N MET A 123 -4.38 0.08 2.43
CA MET A 123 -3.35 0.65 3.29
C MET A 123 -1.98 0.40 2.68
N VAL A 124 -0.99 1.17 3.13
CA VAL A 124 0.37 1.08 2.64
C VAL A 124 1.37 0.94 3.78
N VAL A 125 2.37 0.10 3.55
CA VAL A 125 3.58 0.00 4.37
C VAL A 125 4.72 0.52 3.48
N GLY A 126 5.22 1.71 3.80
CA GLY A 126 6.24 2.36 2.98
C GLY A 126 7.63 1.77 3.21
N THR A 127 8.35 1.53 2.12
CA THR A 127 9.74 1.06 2.14
C THR A 127 10.75 2.10 1.66
N ALA A 128 10.29 3.33 1.41
CA ALA A 128 11.14 4.46 1.08
C ALA A 128 10.91 5.57 2.13
N ALA A 129 11.94 6.38 2.38
CA ALA A 129 11.93 7.33 3.49
C ALA A 129 10.91 8.47 3.35
N SER A 130 10.55 8.86 2.13
CA SER A 130 9.60 9.95 1.90
C SER A 130 8.16 9.48 2.05
N MET A 131 7.38 10.18 2.86
CA MET A 131 5.95 9.90 3.04
C MET A 131 5.03 10.70 2.13
N ASP A 132 5.55 11.73 1.47
CA ASP A 132 4.71 12.67 0.70
C ASP A 132 3.93 12.00 -0.43
N GLY A 133 4.59 11.14 -1.20
CA GLY A 133 3.95 10.41 -2.29
C GLY A 133 2.99 9.33 -1.84
N TYR A 134 3.18 8.78 -0.64
CA TYR A 134 2.31 7.70 -0.13
C TYR A 134 0.90 8.19 0.18
N THR A 135 0.78 9.34 0.81
CA THR A 135 -0.50 9.88 1.29
C THR A 135 -1.10 10.94 0.37
N ALA A 136 -0.47 11.20 -0.77
CA ALA A 136 -0.99 12.15 -1.74
C ALA A 136 -2.22 11.60 -2.48
N TYR A 137 -3.13 12.47 -2.84
CA TYR A 137 -4.23 12.14 -3.75
C TYR A 137 -3.68 11.93 -5.16
N GLY A 138 -4.18 10.93 -5.86
CA GLY A 138 -3.78 10.64 -7.22
C GLY A 138 -2.57 9.71 -7.32
N ALA A 139 -2.43 9.07 -8.46
CA ALA A 139 -1.33 8.17 -8.78
C ALA A 139 -0.67 8.60 -10.09
N SER A 140 0.66 8.52 -10.12
CA SER A 140 1.45 8.83 -11.30
C SER A 140 1.78 7.54 -12.04
N ILE A 141 1.21 7.37 -13.24
CA ILE A 141 1.35 6.15 -14.04
C ILE A 141 1.77 6.51 -15.46
N THR A 142 2.73 5.78 -16.02
CA THR A 142 3.10 5.91 -17.42
C THR A 142 2.12 5.12 -18.29
N LYS A 143 1.46 5.82 -19.21
CA LYS A 143 0.53 5.20 -20.15
C LYS A 143 0.88 5.71 -21.55
N ASP A 144 1.03 4.80 -22.50
CA ASP A 144 1.40 5.10 -23.88
C ASP A 144 2.69 5.96 -23.98
N GLY A 145 3.66 5.65 -23.12
CA GLY A 145 4.93 6.34 -23.06
C GLY A 145 4.91 7.70 -22.37
N ASN A 146 3.77 8.15 -21.87
CA ASN A 146 3.62 9.45 -21.20
C ASN A 146 3.24 9.29 -19.74
N LYS A 147 3.94 10.01 -18.88
CA LYS A 147 3.62 10.04 -17.44
C LYS A 147 2.35 10.86 -17.23
N GLN A 148 1.34 10.28 -16.63
CA GLN A 148 0.04 10.90 -16.39
C GLN A 148 -0.35 10.74 -14.92
N THR A 149 -1.13 11.69 -14.42
CA THR A 149 -1.71 11.60 -13.07
C THR A 149 -3.17 11.16 -13.17
N PHE A 150 -3.50 10.09 -12.44
CA PHE A 150 -4.86 9.55 -12.38
C PHE A 150 -5.48 9.89 -11.03
N ASP A 151 -6.73 10.33 -11.04
CA ASP A 151 -7.46 10.65 -9.82
C ASP A 151 -7.81 9.38 -9.06
N CYS A 152 -7.34 9.29 -7.82
CA CYS A 152 -7.69 8.19 -6.91
C CYS A 152 -7.34 8.59 -5.47
N PRO A 153 -8.12 8.10 -4.49
CA PRO A 153 -7.89 8.45 -3.09
C PRO A 153 -6.58 7.91 -2.53
N ALA A 154 -5.99 8.65 -1.60
CA ALA A 154 -4.85 8.23 -0.82
C ALA A 154 -5.18 6.97 0.01
N PRO A 155 -4.17 6.26 0.54
CA PRO A 155 -4.42 5.09 1.39
C PRO A 155 -5.22 5.49 2.63
N LEU A 156 -6.05 4.57 3.11
CA LEU A 156 -6.81 4.79 4.34
C LEU A 156 -5.89 4.78 5.57
N GLY A 157 -4.83 4.00 5.52
CA GLY A 157 -3.82 3.94 6.58
C GLY A 157 -2.42 3.75 6.01
N MET A 158 -1.43 4.20 6.78
CA MET A 158 -0.02 4.08 6.42
C MET A 158 0.83 3.74 7.62
N VAL A 159 1.76 2.81 7.43
CA VAL A 159 2.83 2.51 8.39
C VAL A 159 4.17 2.77 7.70
N LEU A 160 5.03 3.54 8.34
CA LEU A 160 6.38 3.81 7.85
C LEU A 160 7.39 3.59 8.96
N ASP A 161 8.30 2.65 8.75
CA ASP A 161 9.45 2.43 9.64
C ASP A 161 10.71 2.89 8.90
N PRO A 162 11.38 3.95 9.37
CA PRO A 162 12.58 4.46 8.70
C PRO A 162 13.71 3.43 8.59
N ASN A 163 13.77 2.44 9.47
CA ASN A 163 14.79 1.40 9.41
C ASN A 163 14.58 0.46 8.22
N ILE A 164 13.33 0.22 7.84
CA ILE A 164 13.01 -0.56 6.64
C ILE A 164 13.26 0.27 5.39
N ALA A 165 12.94 1.55 5.47
CA ALA A 165 13.08 2.49 4.36
C ALA A 165 14.52 2.93 4.09
N ALA A 166 15.43 2.64 4.99
CA ALA A 166 16.84 3.04 4.88
C ALA A 166 17.63 2.24 3.83
#